data_64d54984302eef5d5e1132e9bf75b198
#
_entry.id   64d54984302eef5d5e1132e9bf75b198
#
_cell.length_a   1.000
_cell.length_b   1.000
_cell.length_c   1.000
_cell.angle_alpha   90.00
_cell.angle_beta   90.00
_cell.angle_gamma   90.00
#
_symmetry.space_group_name_H-M   'P 1'
#
loop_
_entity.id
_entity.type
_entity.pdbx_description
1 polymer ?
#
loop_
_entity_poly.entity_id
_entity_poly.type
_entity_poly.pdbx_seq_one_letter_code
_entity_poly.pdbx_strand_id
1 'polypeptide(L)'
;MKNKVFKGLVLSIMMGMLFCGTTSYAKTASDEIAMGVYVEELNVSGMTKEEVTAAIDEYVEGKSEEKITLTIGDNELEVSRGSLGVTWANEDVVDEALRLGKSGNLIKRYKALKDLQFNNKVYELDYTADTELIQSVVSEKCTKYNQKATNVGLKKTSAGFEVVDGKKGVVVDEEAAVDAVLSFIEGEYTLKNTKVAVPTMISEPLGSAEELAKVKDLLGTFQTSFKSSNADRSKNVRTGAGHIDGTVLYPGETFSTYEYVNPFTLENGYAMAGSYLNGKVVDSLGGGICQVSSTLYNAVLMAELEVVERSPHSMMVTYVQESADAAIAGTYKDFKFKNSTNAPIYIEGYTTDGKQIIFNIYGEETRPSNRTIKYTNKVIEVTPAATQLVADPEQGIGYRLVESGHNGCKAELYKEVYVDGVLQSSERVNKSNYQLSNRMVYYGINGDPFVSAQLQNYIALGDEAGANALIGR
;
A
#
# COMPACT_ATOMS: atom_id res chain seq x y z
N MET A 1 16.80 23.33 -11.03
CA MET A 1 16.96 24.06 -12.32
C MET A 1 16.28 23.28 -13.44
N LYS A 2 15.50 24.00 -14.23
CA LYS A 2 14.77 23.67 -15.47
C LYS A 2 13.36 23.10 -15.31
N ASN A 3 12.43 24.08 -15.15
CA ASN A 3 11.03 24.00 -15.54
C ASN A 3 10.90 23.63 -17.02
N LYS A 4 10.00 22.71 -17.36
CA LYS A 4 9.39 22.62 -18.69
C LYS A 4 7.89 22.82 -18.57
N VAL A 5 7.49 24.01 -18.93
CA VAL A 5 6.13 24.45 -19.21
C VAL A 5 5.65 23.72 -20.46
N PHE A 6 4.56 22.97 -20.37
CA PHE A 6 3.84 22.45 -21.54
C PHE A 6 2.81 23.50 -21.97
N LYS A 7 3.10 24.19 -23.08
CA LYS A 7 2.17 25.11 -23.72
C LYS A 7 1.15 24.31 -24.53
N GLY A 8 -0.14 24.53 -24.22
CA GLY A 8 -1.23 24.07 -25.04
C GLY A 8 -1.17 24.71 -26.45
N LEU A 9 -1.30 23.87 -27.44
CA LEU A 9 -1.45 24.26 -28.84
C LEU A 9 -2.92 24.18 -29.20
N VAL A 10 -3.58 25.32 -29.23
CA VAL A 10 -4.92 25.47 -29.85
C VAL A 10 -4.67 25.42 -31.34
N LEU A 11 -5.06 24.33 -32.00
CA LEU A 11 -5.02 24.21 -33.46
C LEU A 11 -6.37 24.69 -34.04
N SER A 12 -6.36 25.91 -34.51
CA SER A 12 -7.44 26.48 -35.34
C SER A 12 -7.33 25.85 -36.74
N ILE A 13 -8.25 24.98 -37.11
CA ILE A 13 -8.31 24.41 -38.47
C ILE A 13 -9.02 25.42 -39.36
N MET A 14 -8.26 26.13 -40.15
CA MET A 14 -8.72 26.91 -41.29
C MET A 14 -9.03 25.96 -42.44
N MET A 15 -10.27 25.97 -42.87
CA MET A 15 -10.83 25.23 -43.99
C MET A 15 -10.24 25.69 -45.31
N GLY A 16 -9.24 24.93 -45.80
CA GLY A 16 -8.68 25.12 -47.15
C GLY A 16 -9.34 24.16 -48.14
N MET A 17 -10.21 24.67 -49.02
CA MET A 17 -10.73 23.90 -50.16
C MET A 17 -9.56 23.59 -51.12
N LEU A 18 -9.16 22.32 -51.16
CA LEU A 18 -8.40 21.78 -52.30
C LEU A 18 -9.39 21.03 -53.20
N PHE A 19 -9.69 21.62 -54.34
CA PHE A 19 -10.32 20.93 -55.46
C PHE A 19 -9.33 19.89 -56.02
N CYS A 20 -9.49 18.62 -55.64
CA CYS A 20 -8.88 17.53 -56.34
C CYS A 20 -9.97 16.75 -57.05
N GLY A 21 -9.95 16.71 -58.33
CA GLY A 21 -10.98 16.05 -59.17
C GLY A 21 -11.12 14.58 -58.83
N THR A 22 -12.16 14.24 -58.13
CA THR A 22 -12.65 12.89 -57.99
C THR A 22 -13.70 12.60 -59.04
N THR A 23 -13.51 11.55 -59.76
CA THR A 23 -14.53 10.91 -60.60
C THR A 23 -15.78 10.73 -59.75
N SER A 24 -16.82 11.56 -60.04
CA SER A 24 -18.16 11.37 -59.45
C SER A 24 -18.70 10.02 -59.96
N TYR A 25 -18.59 8.98 -59.10
CA TYR A 25 -19.57 7.92 -59.16
C TYR A 25 -20.92 8.58 -58.79
N ALA A 26 -21.85 8.56 -59.71
CA ALA A 26 -23.24 9.01 -59.46
C ALA A 26 -23.78 8.13 -58.30
N LYS A 27 -23.89 8.74 -57.09
CA LYS A 27 -24.57 8.10 -55.95
C LYS A 27 -25.99 7.79 -56.43
N THR A 28 -26.39 6.53 -56.48
CA THR A 28 -27.75 6.15 -56.72
C THR A 28 -28.58 6.56 -55.50
N ALA A 29 -29.69 7.27 -55.70
CA ALA A 29 -30.63 7.72 -54.65
C ALA A 29 -31.18 6.57 -53.76
N SER A 30 -30.77 5.33 -54.03
CA SER A 30 -31.12 4.14 -53.28
C SER A 30 -30.22 3.92 -52.03
N ASP A 31 -29.05 4.56 -51.95
CA ASP A 31 -28.01 4.24 -50.93
C ASP A 31 -27.97 5.31 -49.82
N GLU A 32 -28.80 6.34 -49.87
CA GLU A 32 -28.86 7.42 -48.89
C GLU A 32 -30.13 7.35 -48.04
N ILE A 33 -30.04 7.74 -46.76
CA ILE A 33 -31.16 7.83 -45.82
C ILE A 33 -32.13 8.92 -46.26
N ALA A 34 -33.44 8.68 -46.11
CA ALA A 34 -34.48 9.64 -46.43
C ALA A 34 -34.38 10.91 -45.57
N MET A 35 -34.88 12.04 -46.13
CA MET A 35 -34.93 13.30 -45.37
C MET A 35 -35.88 13.20 -44.17
N GLY A 36 -35.54 13.81 -43.04
CA GLY A 36 -36.31 13.81 -41.79
C GLY A 36 -36.06 12.62 -40.89
N VAL A 37 -34.93 11.91 -41.08
CA VAL A 37 -34.52 10.78 -40.23
C VAL A 37 -33.38 11.21 -39.28
N TYR A 38 -33.51 10.83 -38.05
CA TYR A 38 -32.56 11.09 -36.97
C TYR A 38 -32.22 9.81 -36.25
N VAL A 39 -30.98 9.74 -35.71
CA VAL A 39 -30.55 8.77 -34.69
C VAL A 39 -30.20 9.59 -33.47
N GLU A 40 -30.93 9.38 -32.37
CA GLU A 40 -30.91 10.27 -31.22
C GLU A 40 -31.13 11.74 -31.66
N GLU A 41 -30.18 12.62 -31.37
CA GLU A 41 -30.16 14.03 -31.77
C GLU A 41 -29.47 14.25 -33.13
N LEU A 42 -28.82 13.21 -33.69
CA LEU A 42 -28.03 13.28 -34.89
C LEU A 42 -28.93 13.24 -36.15
N ASN A 43 -28.86 14.27 -36.97
CA ASN A 43 -29.56 14.27 -38.27
C ASN A 43 -28.75 13.45 -39.28
N VAL A 44 -29.28 12.30 -39.67
CA VAL A 44 -28.65 11.36 -40.62
C VAL A 44 -29.25 11.42 -42.04
N SER A 45 -30.09 12.40 -42.33
CA SER A 45 -30.74 12.59 -43.64
C SER A 45 -29.70 12.74 -44.76
N GLY A 46 -29.84 11.96 -45.83
CA GLY A 46 -28.96 12.00 -47.00
C GLY A 46 -27.60 11.33 -46.84
N MET A 47 -27.36 10.70 -45.69
CA MET A 47 -26.13 9.94 -45.43
C MET A 47 -26.20 8.52 -45.99
N THR A 48 -25.07 7.98 -46.45
CA THR A 48 -24.86 6.56 -46.75
C THR A 48 -24.70 5.73 -45.49
N LYS A 49 -24.68 4.41 -45.62
CA LYS A 49 -24.47 3.50 -44.48
C LYS A 49 -23.16 3.81 -43.75
N GLU A 50 -22.07 3.96 -44.50
CA GLU A 50 -20.73 4.23 -43.96
C GLU A 50 -20.68 5.61 -43.28
N GLU A 51 -21.33 6.62 -43.87
CA GLU A 51 -21.35 7.98 -43.31
C GLU A 51 -22.16 8.02 -41.99
N VAL A 52 -23.30 7.31 -41.92
CA VAL A 52 -24.08 7.22 -40.67
C VAL A 52 -23.36 6.48 -39.58
N THR A 53 -22.76 5.33 -39.88
CA THR A 53 -21.97 4.57 -38.88
C THR A 53 -20.85 5.43 -38.29
N ALA A 54 -20.06 6.08 -39.14
CA ALA A 54 -18.99 6.98 -38.69
C ALA A 54 -19.52 8.18 -37.87
N ALA A 55 -20.71 8.74 -38.27
CA ALA A 55 -21.30 9.84 -37.55
C ALA A 55 -21.88 9.43 -36.18
N ILE A 56 -22.41 8.20 -36.05
CA ILE A 56 -22.84 7.64 -34.76
C ILE A 56 -21.62 7.37 -33.88
N ASP A 57 -20.52 6.80 -34.40
CA ASP A 57 -19.28 6.57 -33.65
C ASP A 57 -18.73 7.88 -33.08
N GLU A 58 -18.62 8.93 -33.91
CA GLU A 58 -18.19 10.26 -33.49
C GLU A 58 -19.11 10.89 -32.43
N TYR A 59 -20.45 10.70 -32.61
CA TYR A 59 -21.44 11.18 -31.64
C TYR A 59 -21.29 10.50 -30.28
N VAL A 60 -21.10 9.18 -30.25
CA VAL A 60 -20.94 8.40 -29.02
C VAL A 60 -19.59 8.72 -28.35
N GLU A 61 -18.52 8.83 -29.14
CA GLU A 61 -17.19 9.22 -28.64
C GLU A 61 -17.21 10.66 -28.08
N GLY A 62 -17.89 11.59 -28.76
CA GLY A 62 -18.03 12.97 -28.29
C GLY A 62 -18.75 13.10 -26.93
N LYS A 63 -19.43 12.06 -26.48
CA LYS A 63 -20.13 11.98 -25.19
C LYS A 63 -19.35 11.16 -24.14
N SER A 64 -18.10 10.77 -24.41
CA SER A 64 -17.27 9.96 -23.51
C SER A 64 -17.04 10.61 -22.14
N GLU A 65 -17.05 11.94 -22.05
CA GLU A 65 -16.88 12.70 -20.80
C GLU A 65 -18.17 12.87 -19.98
N GLU A 66 -19.34 12.51 -20.54
CA GLU A 66 -20.59 12.52 -19.80
C GLU A 66 -20.53 11.57 -18.62
N LYS A 67 -21.24 11.92 -17.52
CA LYS A 67 -21.12 11.21 -16.25
C LYS A 67 -22.23 10.20 -16.06
N ILE A 68 -21.84 9.05 -15.52
CA ILE A 68 -22.73 8.04 -14.94
C ILE A 68 -22.46 8.05 -13.43
N THR A 69 -23.51 8.09 -12.63
CA THR A 69 -23.44 8.10 -11.18
C THR A 69 -23.63 6.68 -10.64
N LEU A 70 -22.61 6.14 -10.00
CA LEU A 70 -22.64 4.88 -9.27
C LEU A 70 -23.01 5.16 -7.81
N THR A 71 -24.15 4.64 -7.35
CA THR A 71 -24.60 4.79 -5.96
C THR A 71 -24.18 3.59 -5.13
N ILE A 72 -23.31 3.81 -4.12
CA ILE A 72 -22.69 2.78 -3.26
C ILE A 72 -23.16 3.02 -1.81
N GLY A 73 -24.22 2.35 -1.38
CA GLY A 73 -24.89 2.69 -0.12
C GLY A 73 -25.35 4.16 -0.12
N ASP A 74 -24.89 4.95 0.84
CA ASP A 74 -25.20 6.39 0.93
C ASP A 74 -24.22 7.28 0.13
N ASN A 75 -23.27 6.70 -0.61
CA ASN A 75 -22.26 7.44 -1.35
C ASN A 75 -22.57 7.46 -2.85
N GLU A 76 -22.17 8.54 -3.52
CA GLU A 76 -22.24 8.67 -4.97
C GLU A 76 -20.83 8.84 -5.56
N LEU A 77 -20.56 8.08 -6.63
CA LEU A 77 -19.33 8.15 -7.40
C LEU A 77 -19.66 8.49 -8.84
N GLU A 78 -19.19 9.61 -9.34
CA GLU A 78 -19.30 9.95 -10.76
C GLU A 78 -18.14 9.37 -11.56
N VAL A 79 -18.46 8.66 -12.62
CA VAL A 79 -17.51 8.11 -13.59
C VAL A 79 -17.88 8.57 -15.00
N SER A 80 -16.89 8.73 -15.89
CA SER A 80 -17.20 9.08 -17.29
C SER A 80 -17.63 7.84 -18.08
N ARG A 81 -18.47 8.03 -19.08
CA ARG A 81 -18.89 6.98 -20.02
C ARG A 81 -17.69 6.28 -20.66
N GLY A 82 -16.68 7.07 -21.07
CA GLY A 82 -15.43 6.54 -21.64
C GLY A 82 -14.66 5.65 -20.68
N SER A 83 -14.71 5.93 -19.35
CA SER A 83 -14.05 5.08 -18.35
C SER A 83 -14.72 3.71 -18.16
N LEU A 84 -15.95 3.56 -18.61
CA LEU A 84 -16.71 2.30 -18.64
C LEU A 84 -16.70 1.65 -20.03
N GLY A 85 -16.11 2.30 -21.04
CA GLY A 85 -16.09 1.80 -22.41
C GLY A 85 -17.47 1.73 -23.05
N VAL A 86 -18.37 2.71 -22.75
CA VAL A 86 -19.73 2.73 -23.30
C VAL A 86 -19.69 2.97 -24.79
N THR A 87 -20.27 2.05 -25.55
CA THR A 87 -20.44 2.09 -27.01
C THR A 87 -21.90 1.80 -27.39
N TRP A 88 -22.24 1.98 -28.66
CA TRP A 88 -23.57 1.58 -29.15
C TRP A 88 -23.56 0.15 -29.67
N ALA A 89 -24.71 -0.55 -29.60
CA ALA A 89 -24.82 -1.99 -29.83
C ALA A 89 -25.79 -2.40 -30.94
N ASN A 90 -26.81 -1.59 -31.23
CA ASN A 90 -27.87 -1.93 -32.21
C ASN A 90 -27.48 -1.49 -33.62
N GLU A 91 -26.49 -2.18 -34.26
CA GLU A 91 -26.05 -1.85 -35.63
C GLU A 91 -27.17 -1.91 -36.68
N ASP A 92 -28.24 -2.65 -36.44
CA ASP A 92 -29.41 -2.77 -37.31
C ASP A 92 -30.22 -1.45 -37.44
N VAL A 93 -30.08 -0.51 -36.51
CA VAL A 93 -30.67 0.83 -36.56
C VAL A 93 -30.29 1.57 -37.85
N VAL A 94 -29.05 1.39 -38.33
CA VAL A 94 -28.56 2.00 -39.57
C VAL A 94 -29.27 1.40 -40.78
N ASP A 95 -29.41 0.07 -40.79
CA ASP A 95 -30.12 -0.64 -41.86
C ASP A 95 -31.64 -0.32 -41.88
N GLU A 96 -32.25 -0.14 -40.71
CA GLU A 96 -33.64 0.30 -40.60
C GLU A 96 -33.84 1.71 -41.14
N ALA A 97 -32.96 2.65 -40.75
CA ALA A 97 -33.00 4.03 -41.25
C ALA A 97 -32.82 4.08 -42.76
N LEU A 98 -31.90 3.27 -43.32
CA LEU A 98 -31.70 3.17 -44.79
C LEU A 98 -32.89 2.60 -45.53
N ARG A 99 -33.63 1.65 -44.94
CA ARG A 99 -34.80 1.00 -45.56
C ARG A 99 -36.07 1.84 -45.48
N LEU A 100 -36.09 2.86 -44.62
CA LEU A 100 -37.28 3.70 -44.43
C LEU A 100 -37.66 4.43 -45.73
N GLY A 101 -38.89 4.27 -46.17
CA GLY A 101 -39.41 4.82 -47.43
C GLY A 101 -38.98 4.08 -48.71
N LYS A 102 -38.12 3.02 -48.58
CA LYS A 102 -37.60 2.23 -49.72
C LYS A 102 -38.16 0.82 -49.75
N SER A 103 -38.71 0.30 -48.67
CA SER A 103 -39.19 -1.08 -48.53
C SER A 103 -40.71 -1.16 -48.64
N GLY A 104 -41.22 -2.26 -49.21
CA GLY A 104 -42.66 -2.51 -49.38
C GLY A 104 -43.20 -2.05 -50.74
N ASN A 105 -44.55 -2.03 -50.90
CA ASN A 105 -45.23 -1.58 -52.12
C ASN A 105 -45.18 -0.05 -52.27
N LEU A 106 -45.47 0.46 -53.48
CA LEU A 106 -45.41 1.90 -53.78
C LEU A 106 -46.24 2.78 -52.84
N ILE A 107 -47.41 2.29 -52.39
CA ILE A 107 -48.26 3.04 -51.46
C ILE A 107 -47.64 3.18 -50.12
N LYS A 108 -47.05 2.09 -49.58
CA LYS A 108 -46.33 2.09 -48.30
C LYS A 108 -45.14 3.03 -48.33
N ARG A 109 -44.31 2.96 -49.40
CA ARG A 109 -43.15 3.85 -49.58
C ARG A 109 -43.58 5.33 -49.68
N TYR A 110 -44.58 5.64 -50.47
CA TYR A 110 -45.11 7.00 -50.61
C TYR A 110 -45.58 7.55 -49.26
N LYS A 111 -46.39 6.72 -48.54
CA LYS A 111 -46.88 7.12 -47.22
C LYS A 111 -45.74 7.41 -46.25
N ALA A 112 -44.74 6.53 -46.12
CA ALA A 112 -43.59 6.71 -45.24
C ALA A 112 -42.83 8.01 -45.57
N LEU A 113 -42.54 8.27 -46.86
CA LEU A 113 -41.84 9.49 -47.27
C LEU A 113 -42.70 10.75 -47.07
N LYS A 114 -43.99 10.64 -47.18
CA LYS A 114 -44.91 11.75 -46.93
C LYS A 114 -45.01 12.05 -45.42
N ASP A 115 -45.08 11.03 -44.59
CA ASP A 115 -45.12 11.18 -43.13
C ASP A 115 -43.85 11.90 -42.63
N LEU A 116 -42.67 11.59 -43.20
CA LEU A 116 -41.39 12.26 -42.90
C LEU A 116 -41.38 13.76 -43.26
N GLN A 117 -42.22 14.22 -44.17
CA GLN A 117 -42.33 15.66 -44.47
C GLN A 117 -43.00 16.46 -43.34
N PHE A 118 -43.78 15.79 -42.48
CA PHE A 118 -44.52 16.42 -41.38
C PHE A 118 -43.97 16.07 -40.01
N ASN A 119 -43.37 14.87 -39.84
CA ASN A 119 -42.86 14.38 -38.59
C ASN A 119 -41.50 13.69 -38.82
N ASN A 120 -40.47 14.10 -38.10
CA ASN A 120 -39.18 13.42 -38.10
C ASN A 120 -39.33 12.01 -37.53
N LYS A 121 -38.60 11.03 -38.07
CA LYS A 121 -38.44 9.73 -37.48
C LYS A 121 -37.12 9.75 -36.71
N VAL A 122 -37.16 9.52 -35.38
CA VAL A 122 -36.03 9.35 -34.53
C VAL A 122 -35.88 7.88 -34.21
N TYR A 123 -34.67 7.37 -34.33
CA TYR A 123 -34.23 6.06 -33.86
C TYR A 123 -33.42 6.25 -32.61
N GLU A 124 -33.59 5.37 -31.64
CA GLU A 124 -32.82 5.35 -30.39
C GLU A 124 -31.66 4.38 -30.52
N LEU A 125 -30.55 4.68 -29.84
CA LEU A 125 -29.41 3.79 -29.73
C LEU A 125 -29.54 2.91 -28.50
N ASP A 126 -29.25 1.61 -28.67
CA ASP A 126 -28.95 0.72 -27.55
C ASP A 126 -27.49 0.83 -27.26
N TYR A 127 -27.13 0.79 -25.98
CA TYR A 127 -25.76 0.92 -25.52
C TYR A 127 -25.26 -0.38 -24.91
N THR A 128 -23.94 -0.60 -24.95
CA THR A 128 -23.22 -1.63 -24.20
C THR A 128 -21.94 -1.03 -23.63
N ALA A 129 -21.20 -1.79 -22.83
CA ALA A 129 -19.97 -1.31 -22.22
C ALA A 129 -18.92 -2.42 -22.11
N ASP A 130 -17.67 -2.01 -21.89
CA ASP A 130 -16.54 -2.93 -21.73
C ASP A 130 -16.50 -3.47 -20.30
N THR A 131 -16.69 -4.78 -20.15
CA THR A 131 -16.71 -5.48 -18.85
C THR A 131 -15.39 -5.34 -18.10
N GLU A 132 -14.22 -5.35 -18.79
CA GLU A 132 -12.91 -5.22 -18.13
C GLU A 132 -12.71 -3.81 -17.59
N LEU A 133 -13.17 -2.79 -18.31
CA LEU A 133 -13.13 -1.40 -17.84
C LEU A 133 -14.10 -1.18 -16.67
N ILE A 134 -15.31 -1.77 -16.71
CA ILE A 134 -16.24 -1.74 -15.57
C ILE A 134 -15.59 -2.40 -14.35
N GLN A 135 -14.98 -3.59 -14.50
CA GLN A 135 -14.27 -4.30 -13.43
C GLN A 135 -13.17 -3.44 -12.83
N SER A 136 -12.38 -2.75 -13.65
CA SER A 136 -11.33 -1.83 -13.18
C SER A 136 -11.91 -0.67 -12.36
N VAL A 137 -13.01 -0.05 -12.84
CA VAL A 137 -13.68 1.03 -12.09
C VAL A 137 -14.26 0.53 -10.77
N VAL A 138 -14.87 -0.65 -10.75
CA VAL A 138 -15.42 -1.25 -9.53
C VAL A 138 -14.30 -1.52 -8.52
N SER A 139 -13.25 -2.23 -8.93
CA SER A 139 -12.16 -2.63 -8.04
C SER A 139 -11.30 -1.45 -7.55
N GLU A 140 -11.03 -0.45 -8.39
CA GLU A 140 -10.15 0.66 -8.03
C GLU A 140 -10.86 1.85 -7.39
N LYS A 141 -12.14 2.07 -7.72
CA LYS A 141 -12.87 3.27 -7.27
C LYS A 141 -14.00 2.96 -6.32
N CYS A 142 -14.87 1.96 -6.62
CA CYS A 142 -16.03 1.67 -5.78
C CYS A 142 -15.60 1.04 -4.44
N THR A 143 -14.59 0.17 -4.44
CA THR A 143 -14.07 -0.48 -3.21
C THR A 143 -13.47 0.50 -2.20
N LYS A 144 -13.16 1.74 -2.60
CA LYS A 144 -12.73 2.80 -1.65
C LYS A 144 -13.80 3.18 -0.63
N TYR A 145 -15.04 2.89 -0.93
CA TYR A 145 -16.18 3.11 -0.03
C TYR A 145 -16.45 1.91 0.89
N ASN A 146 -15.68 0.83 0.78
CA ASN A 146 -15.81 -0.33 1.63
C ASN A 146 -15.54 0.03 3.10
N GLN A 147 -16.51 -0.29 3.94
CA GLN A 147 -16.37 -0.26 5.39
C GLN A 147 -16.17 -1.70 5.86
N LYS A 148 -14.93 -2.07 6.15
CA LYS A 148 -14.61 -3.41 6.66
C LYS A 148 -15.27 -3.63 8.02
N ALA A 149 -15.66 -4.87 8.30
CA ALA A 149 -16.10 -5.25 9.63
C ALA A 149 -14.98 -5.01 10.66
N THR A 150 -15.36 -4.61 11.86
CA THR A 150 -14.46 -4.63 13.01
C THR A 150 -14.70 -5.93 13.76
N ASN A 151 -13.69 -6.77 13.91
CA ASN A 151 -13.81 -8.05 14.57
C ASN A 151 -14.18 -7.88 16.06
N VAL A 152 -14.80 -8.90 16.64
CA VAL A 152 -15.01 -8.98 18.10
C VAL A 152 -13.64 -8.93 18.76
N GLY A 153 -13.46 -8.12 19.78
CA GLY A 153 -12.17 -7.85 20.39
C GLY A 153 -12.14 -8.14 21.88
N LEU A 154 -10.96 -7.95 22.49
CA LEU A 154 -10.74 -8.02 23.92
C LEU A 154 -10.13 -6.72 24.41
N LYS A 155 -10.50 -6.35 25.61
CA LYS A 155 -9.83 -5.30 26.40
C LYS A 155 -9.33 -5.92 27.69
N LYS A 156 -8.04 -5.79 27.98
CA LYS A 156 -7.46 -6.23 29.22
C LYS A 156 -7.78 -5.22 30.34
N THR A 157 -8.23 -5.73 31.46
CA THR A 157 -8.54 -4.96 32.69
C THR A 157 -7.81 -5.58 33.89
N SER A 158 -7.89 -4.96 35.06
CA SER A 158 -7.35 -5.51 36.29
C SER A 158 -8.06 -6.80 36.75
N ALA A 159 -9.29 -7.03 36.26
CA ALA A 159 -10.09 -8.23 36.58
C ALA A 159 -9.94 -9.37 35.55
N GLY A 160 -9.21 -9.14 34.45
CA GLY A 160 -9.06 -10.09 33.35
C GLY A 160 -9.39 -9.45 32.01
N PHE A 161 -10.03 -10.21 31.12
CA PHE A 161 -10.40 -9.73 29.78
C PHE A 161 -11.90 -9.42 29.72
N GLU A 162 -12.25 -8.31 29.08
CA GLU A 162 -13.62 -7.94 28.75
C GLU A 162 -13.77 -8.02 27.21
N VAL A 163 -14.89 -8.62 26.76
CA VAL A 163 -15.21 -8.75 25.33
C VAL A 163 -15.69 -7.38 24.82
N VAL A 164 -15.16 -6.97 23.67
CA VAL A 164 -15.60 -5.78 22.92
C VAL A 164 -16.34 -6.26 21.67
N ASP A 165 -17.60 -5.88 21.54
CA ASP A 165 -18.43 -6.28 20.40
C ASP A 165 -17.86 -5.82 19.07
N GLY A 166 -17.91 -6.72 18.08
CA GLY A 166 -17.57 -6.39 16.70
C GLY A 166 -18.64 -5.52 16.04
N LYS A 167 -18.28 -4.93 14.92
CA LYS A 167 -19.21 -4.14 14.08
C LYS A 167 -19.23 -4.73 12.68
N LYS A 168 -20.43 -4.92 12.14
CA LYS A 168 -20.61 -5.31 10.74
C LYS A 168 -20.06 -4.23 9.81
N GLY A 169 -19.44 -4.67 8.74
CA GLY A 169 -19.01 -3.82 7.63
C GLY A 169 -19.99 -3.89 6.47
N VAL A 170 -19.81 -3.00 5.50
CA VAL A 170 -20.50 -3.01 4.21
C VAL A 170 -19.44 -2.90 3.14
N VAL A 171 -19.39 -3.87 2.24
CA VAL A 171 -18.39 -3.89 1.16
C VAL A 171 -19.09 -4.06 -0.18
N VAL A 172 -18.50 -3.56 -1.24
CA VAL A 172 -18.99 -3.75 -2.60
C VAL A 172 -18.92 -5.23 -2.97
N ASP A 173 -20.02 -5.76 -3.50
CA ASP A 173 -20.05 -7.05 -4.19
C ASP A 173 -19.53 -6.82 -5.61
N GLU A 174 -18.24 -7.07 -5.83
CA GLU A 174 -17.56 -6.68 -7.08
C GLU A 174 -18.16 -7.38 -8.30
N GLU A 175 -18.49 -8.67 -8.19
CA GLU A 175 -19.10 -9.45 -9.29
C GLU A 175 -20.51 -8.92 -9.61
N ALA A 176 -21.36 -8.82 -8.61
CA ALA A 176 -22.71 -8.29 -8.77
C ALA A 176 -22.71 -6.81 -9.20
N ALA A 177 -21.69 -6.03 -8.81
CA ALA A 177 -21.55 -4.64 -9.22
C ALA A 177 -21.25 -4.50 -10.72
N VAL A 178 -20.36 -5.34 -11.26
CA VAL A 178 -20.07 -5.37 -12.69
C VAL A 178 -21.32 -5.72 -13.48
N ASP A 179 -22.03 -6.77 -13.09
CA ASP A 179 -23.27 -7.20 -13.73
C ASP A 179 -24.35 -6.12 -13.66
N ALA A 180 -24.49 -5.46 -12.52
CA ALA A 180 -25.48 -4.39 -12.34
C ALA A 180 -25.19 -3.18 -13.23
N VAL A 181 -23.93 -2.75 -13.33
CA VAL A 181 -23.53 -1.62 -14.18
C VAL A 181 -23.71 -1.95 -15.66
N LEU A 182 -23.29 -3.14 -16.09
CA LEU A 182 -23.47 -3.59 -17.48
C LEU A 182 -24.95 -3.68 -17.84
N SER A 183 -25.76 -4.37 -17.02
CA SER A 183 -27.20 -4.52 -17.24
C SER A 183 -27.93 -3.17 -17.28
N PHE A 184 -27.50 -2.22 -16.43
CA PHE A 184 -28.06 -0.87 -16.45
C PHE A 184 -27.73 -0.17 -17.77
N ILE A 185 -26.51 -0.27 -18.28
CA ILE A 185 -26.09 0.35 -19.52
C ILE A 185 -26.86 -0.27 -20.72
N GLU A 186 -27.04 -1.58 -20.72
CA GLU A 186 -27.71 -2.29 -21.79
C GLU A 186 -29.25 -2.17 -21.77
N GLY A 187 -29.86 -1.86 -20.63
CA GLY A 187 -31.30 -1.89 -20.50
C GLY A 187 -31.97 -0.58 -20.08
N GLU A 188 -31.40 0.13 -19.14
CA GLU A 188 -32.05 1.28 -18.50
C GLU A 188 -31.36 2.62 -18.77
N TYR A 189 -30.12 2.58 -19.27
CA TYR A 189 -29.35 3.78 -19.54
C TYR A 189 -29.96 4.60 -20.65
N THR A 190 -30.14 5.87 -20.37
CA THR A 190 -30.55 6.91 -21.36
C THR A 190 -29.76 8.17 -21.02
N LEU A 191 -29.73 9.13 -21.93
CA LEU A 191 -29.15 10.46 -21.68
C LEU A 191 -29.77 11.19 -20.46
N LYS A 192 -30.93 10.73 -19.97
CA LYS A 192 -31.66 11.30 -18.82
C LYS A 192 -31.60 10.43 -17.58
N ASN A 193 -31.40 9.12 -17.74
CA ASN A 193 -31.22 8.17 -16.64
C ASN A 193 -29.77 7.73 -16.58
N THR A 194 -29.00 8.33 -15.68
CA THR A 194 -27.54 8.13 -15.55
C THR A 194 -27.13 7.58 -14.18
N LYS A 195 -28.09 7.10 -13.36
CA LYS A 195 -27.83 6.60 -12.02
C LYS A 195 -28.05 5.10 -11.92
N VAL A 196 -27.06 4.39 -11.39
CA VAL A 196 -27.14 2.96 -11.13
C VAL A 196 -26.72 2.65 -9.70
N ALA A 197 -27.45 1.75 -9.04
CA ALA A 197 -27.08 1.25 -7.71
C ALA A 197 -26.04 0.14 -7.84
N VAL A 198 -24.95 0.29 -7.10
CA VAL A 198 -23.89 -0.71 -6.98
C VAL A 198 -24.22 -1.64 -5.82
N PRO A 199 -24.37 -2.95 -6.06
CA PRO A 199 -24.66 -3.92 -5.02
C PRO A 199 -23.56 -3.96 -3.95
N THR A 200 -24.00 -4.11 -2.69
CA THR A 200 -23.12 -4.25 -1.54
C THR A 200 -23.50 -5.46 -0.72
N MET A 201 -22.54 -6.05 -0.03
CA MET A 201 -22.76 -7.15 0.89
C MET A 201 -22.31 -6.77 2.31
N ILE A 202 -22.91 -7.43 3.30
CA ILE A 202 -22.51 -7.27 4.70
C ILE A 202 -21.25 -8.10 4.93
N SER A 203 -20.19 -7.45 5.42
CA SER A 203 -19.01 -8.11 5.95
C SER A 203 -19.26 -8.37 7.44
N GLU A 204 -19.36 -9.63 7.82
CA GLU A 204 -19.57 -10.00 9.22
C GLU A 204 -18.25 -9.91 9.99
N PRO A 205 -18.27 -9.47 11.27
CA PRO A 205 -17.11 -9.50 12.13
C PRO A 205 -16.67 -10.93 12.41
N LEU A 206 -15.37 -11.17 12.46
CA LEU A 206 -14.82 -12.45 12.95
C LEU A 206 -14.95 -12.55 14.46
N GLY A 207 -15.12 -13.78 14.93
CA GLY A 207 -15.03 -14.15 16.32
C GLY A 207 -16.34 -14.04 17.11
N SER A 208 -16.29 -14.68 18.27
CA SER A 208 -17.38 -14.71 19.24
C SER A 208 -16.84 -14.56 20.67
N ALA A 209 -17.69 -14.20 21.60
CA ALA A 209 -17.34 -14.18 23.03
C ALA A 209 -16.84 -15.53 23.54
N GLU A 210 -17.39 -16.65 23.02
CA GLU A 210 -16.99 -18.00 23.38
C GLU A 210 -15.56 -18.32 22.91
N GLU A 211 -15.19 -17.94 21.68
CA GLU A 211 -13.83 -18.11 21.16
C GLU A 211 -12.83 -17.26 21.94
N LEU A 212 -13.19 -16.01 22.25
CA LEU A 212 -12.32 -15.08 22.99
C LEU A 212 -12.16 -15.47 24.47
N ALA A 213 -13.10 -16.20 25.06
CA ALA A 213 -12.97 -16.73 26.42
C ALA A 213 -11.81 -17.76 26.58
N LYS A 214 -11.27 -18.27 25.46
CA LYS A 214 -10.06 -19.12 25.46
C LYS A 214 -8.77 -18.32 25.70
N VAL A 215 -8.79 -17.00 25.50
CA VAL A 215 -7.64 -16.12 25.71
C VAL A 215 -7.50 -15.83 27.21
N LYS A 216 -6.77 -16.66 27.92
CA LYS A 216 -6.60 -16.57 29.39
C LYS A 216 -5.18 -16.83 29.88
N ASP A 217 -4.38 -17.57 29.11
CA ASP A 217 -3.06 -18.02 29.52
C ASP A 217 -1.99 -17.13 28.89
N LEU A 218 -0.90 -16.87 29.61
CA LEU A 218 0.27 -16.16 29.09
C LEU A 218 1.14 -17.14 28.28
N LEU A 219 1.09 -17.06 26.96
CA LEU A 219 1.85 -17.94 26.07
C LEU A 219 3.30 -17.53 25.91
N GLY A 220 3.57 -16.20 25.90
CA GLY A 220 4.91 -15.66 25.75
C GLY A 220 5.01 -14.25 26.28
N THR A 221 6.18 -13.91 26.82
CA THR A 221 6.49 -12.56 27.30
C THR A 221 7.95 -12.21 27.00
N PHE A 222 8.21 -10.96 26.69
CA PHE A 222 9.55 -10.44 26.57
C PHE A 222 9.61 -8.94 26.88
N GLN A 223 10.76 -8.49 27.36
CA GLN A 223 10.97 -7.09 27.70
C GLN A 223 12.36 -6.60 27.30
N THR A 224 12.47 -5.34 26.93
CA THR A 224 13.75 -4.66 26.73
C THR A 224 13.78 -3.30 27.42
N SER A 225 15.00 -2.82 27.75
CA SER A 225 15.18 -1.53 28.39
C SER A 225 15.54 -0.45 27.38
N PHE A 226 14.89 0.73 27.50
CA PHE A 226 15.25 1.94 26.74
C PHE A 226 15.69 3.10 27.67
N LYS A 227 16.33 2.77 28.81
CA LYS A 227 16.79 3.75 29.82
C LYS A 227 17.73 4.80 29.25
N SER A 228 18.57 4.44 28.29
CA SER A 228 19.50 5.35 27.60
C SER A 228 18.84 6.31 26.60
N SER A 229 17.54 6.13 26.33
CA SER A 229 16.82 6.94 25.35
C SER A 229 16.48 8.34 25.91
N ASN A 230 16.65 9.35 25.05
CA ASN A 230 16.12 10.71 25.31
C ASN A 230 14.58 10.72 25.33
N ALA A 231 13.98 11.90 25.55
CA ALA A 231 12.54 12.05 25.66
C ALA A 231 11.80 11.65 24.38
N ASP A 232 12.29 12.09 23.22
CA ASP A 232 11.66 11.87 21.91
C ASP A 232 11.68 10.40 21.50
N ARG A 233 12.85 9.74 21.64
CA ARG A 233 12.94 8.30 21.41
C ARG A 233 12.08 7.51 22.39
N SER A 234 12.01 7.92 23.64
CA SER A 234 11.15 7.28 24.65
C SER A 234 9.66 7.45 24.30
N LYS A 235 9.27 8.62 23.76
CA LYS A 235 7.93 8.88 23.24
C LYS A 235 7.61 7.91 22.10
N ASN A 236 8.49 7.76 21.11
CA ASN A 236 8.29 6.86 19.98
C ASN A 236 8.10 5.40 20.42
N VAL A 237 8.90 4.92 21.38
CA VAL A 237 8.78 3.55 21.90
C VAL A 237 7.41 3.35 22.57
N ARG A 238 6.92 4.32 23.38
CA ARG A 238 5.58 4.26 23.96
C ARG A 238 4.48 4.27 22.92
N THR A 239 4.59 5.18 21.95
CA THR A 239 3.62 5.31 20.85
C THR A 239 3.51 4.00 20.06
N GLY A 240 4.65 3.44 19.66
CA GLY A 240 4.66 2.18 18.90
C GLY A 240 4.14 0.98 19.71
N ALA A 241 4.45 0.90 21.01
CA ALA A 241 3.86 -0.12 21.88
C ALA A 241 2.34 0.03 21.98
N GLY A 242 1.86 1.28 22.16
CA GLY A 242 0.42 1.58 22.27
C GLY A 242 -0.37 1.29 20.98
N HIS A 243 0.25 1.43 19.80
CA HIS A 243 -0.41 1.08 18.54
C HIS A 243 -0.61 -0.44 18.36
N ILE A 244 0.21 -1.24 19.01
CA ILE A 244 0.16 -2.72 18.96
C ILE A 244 -0.71 -3.28 20.09
N ASP A 245 -0.78 -2.57 21.20
CA ASP A 245 -1.56 -2.97 22.39
C ASP A 245 -3.04 -3.20 22.07
N GLY A 246 -3.60 -4.25 22.64
CA GLY A 246 -5.02 -4.57 22.46
C GLY A 246 -5.35 -5.35 21.18
N THR A 247 -4.35 -5.69 20.37
CA THR A 247 -4.58 -6.44 19.12
C THR A 247 -5.00 -7.87 19.42
N VAL A 248 -6.12 -8.29 18.81
CA VAL A 248 -6.57 -9.68 18.75
C VAL A 248 -6.27 -10.23 17.36
N LEU A 249 -5.65 -11.40 17.30
CA LEU A 249 -5.45 -12.14 16.05
C LEU A 249 -6.20 -13.48 16.12
N TYR A 250 -7.08 -13.71 15.16
CA TYR A 250 -7.76 -14.98 15.02
C TYR A 250 -6.86 -16.03 14.37
N PRO A 251 -7.17 -17.34 14.51
CA PRO A 251 -6.40 -18.41 13.89
C PRO A 251 -6.19 -18.16 12.39
N GLY A 252 -4.95 -18.24 11.94
CA GLY A 252 -4.58 -18.04 10.55
C GLY A 252 -4.31 -16.59 10.13
N GLU A 253 -4.68 -15.59 10.93
CA GLU A 253 -4.38 -14.18 10.63
C GLU A 253 -2.88 -13.87 10.80
N THR A 254 -2.38 -13.01 9.94
CA THR A 254 -0.99 -12.54 9.96
C THR A 254 -0.93 -11.10 10.44
N PHE A 255 -0.06 -10.83 11.39
CA PHE A 255 0.25 -9.50 11.91
C PHE A 255 1.46 -8.91 11.16
N SER A 256 1.35 -7.65 10.76
CA SER A 256 2.43 -6.84 10.20
C SER A 256 2.78 -5.73 11.18
N THR A 257 3.98 -5.75 11.74
CA THR A 257 4.38 -4.69 12.68
C THR A 257 4.40 -3.32 12.01
N TYR A 258 4.85 -3.25 10.76
CA TYR A 258 4.89 -1.99 10.01
C TYR A 258 3.50 -1.39 9.81
N GLU A 259 2.50 -2.19 9.45
CA GLU A 259 1.12 -1.71 9.24
C GLU A 259 0.52 -1.10 10.52
N TYR A 260 0.80 -1.69 11.67
CA TYR A 260 0.27 -1.20 12.95
C TYR A 260 0.95 0.08 13.46
N VAL A 261 2.27 0.23 13.23
CA VAL A 261 3.00 1.40 13.74
C VAL A 261 3.06 2.57 12.76
N ASN A 262 2.75 2.35 11.49
CA ASN A 262 2.71 3.38 10.45
C ASN A 262 1.34 4.10 10.43
N PRO A 263 1.25 5.40 10.01
CA PRO A 263 2.33 6.24 9.49
C PRO A 263 3.17 6.92 10.59
N PHE A 264 4.46 7.08 10.31
CA PHE A 264 5.36 7.81 11.21
C PHE A 264 5.21 9.31 11.01
N THR A 265 4.23 9.92 11.67
CA THR A 265 3.93 11.35 11.61
C THR A 265 3.84 11.95 13.02
N LEU A 266 3.95 13.28 13.12
CA LEU A 266 3.76 13.99 14.38
C LEU A 266 2.32 13.83 14.90
N GLU A 267 1.34 13.81 14.00
CA GLU A 267 -0.09 13.62 14.31
C GLU A 267 -0.36 12.24 14.90
N ASN A 268 0.35 11.22 14.41
CA ASN A 268 0.28 9.85 14.93
C ASN A 268 1.13 9.64 16.21
N GLY A 269 1.61 10.73 16.82
CA GLY A 269 2.27 10.73 18.11
C GLY A 269 3.78 10.52 18.08
N TYR A 270 4.42 10.42 16.90
CA TYR A 270 5.86 10.24 16.80
C TYR A 270 6.64 11.56 16.90
N ALA A 271 7.94 11.45 17.17
CA ALA A 271 8.89 12.55 17.25
C ALA A 271 10.16 12.21 16.45
N MET A 272 10.96 13.24 16.15
CA MET A 272 12.29 13.07 15.56
C MET A 272 13.25 12.46 16.57
N ALA A 273 13.88 11.34 16.23
CA ALA A 273 14.86 10.69 17.09
C ALA A 273 15.82 9.85 16.27
N GLY A 274 16.98 9.51 16.88
CA GLY A 274 18.04 8.77 16.20
C GLY A 274 17.59 7.39 15.72
N SER A 275 17.85 7.11 14.46
CA SER A 275 17.66 5.84 13.76
C SER A 275 18.95 5.42 13.07
N TYR A 276 19.12 4.12 12.85
CA TYR A 276 20.24 3.61 12.08
C TYR A 276 19.92 3.62 10.57
N LEU A 277 20.74 4.33 9.80
CA LEU A 277 20.67 4.36 8.35
C LEU A 277 22.08 4.26 7.75
N ASN A 278 22.34 3.23 6.94
CA ASN A 278 23.61 3.01 6.24
C ASN A 278 24.85 3.09 7.16
N GLY A 279 24.76 2.52 8.36
CA GLY A 279 25.89 2.49 9.31
C GLY A 279 26.07 3.75 10.15
N LYS A 280 25.19 4.76 10.01
CA LYS A 280 25.22 6.01 10.76
C LYS A 280 23.93 6.20 11.55
N VAL A 281 24.01 7.02 12.60
CA VAL A 281 22.82 7.48 13.33
C VAL A 281 22.33 8.74 12.66
N VAL A 282 21.06 8.74 12.21
CA VAL A 282 20.37 9.89 11.62
C VAL A 282 19.06 10.12 12.36
N ASP A 283 18.63 11.36 12.48
CA ASP A 283 17.32 11.66 13.04
C ASP A 283 16.22 11.39 12.02
N SER A 284 15.21 10.64 12.44
CA SER A 284 14.00 10.37 11.66
C SER A 284 12.77 10.29 12.55
N LEU A 285 11.58 10.50 11.98
CA LEU A 285 10.33 10.22 12.68
C LEU A 285 10.24 8.72 12.99
N GLY A 286 9.84 8.39 14.22
CA GLY A 286 9.75 7.00 14.66
C GLY A 286 11.08 6.35 15.08
N GLY A 287 12.18 7.13 15.24
CA GLY A 287 13.43 6.59 15.78
C GLY A 287 13.20 5.85 17.10
N GLY A 288 13.58 4.56 17.16
CA GLY A 288 13.32 3.66 18.29
C GLY A 288 12.31 2.53 18.03
N ILE A 289 11.54 2.58 16.94
CA ILE A 289 10.49 1.57 16.61
C ILE A 289 11.09 0.17 16.36
N CYS A 290 12.30 0.06 15.84
CA CYS A 290 12.95 -1.24 15.72
C CYS A 290 13.15 -1.94 17.07
N GLN A 291 13.22 -1.21 18.19
CA GLN A 291 13.23 -1.83 19.51
C GLN A 291 11.86 -2.37 19.90
N VAL A 292 10.78 -1.69 19.51
CA VAL A 292 9.39 -2.19 19.67
C VAL A 292 9.24 -3.51 18.92
N SER A 293 9.60 -3.53 17.63
CA SER A 293 9.55 -4.71 16.78
C SER A 293 10.39 -5.89 17.33
N SER A 294 11.63 -5.62 17.76
CA SER A 294 12.50 -6.66 18.30
C SER A 294 11.99 -7.22 19.65
N THR A 295 11.36 -6.38 20.47
CA THR A 295 10.77 -6.84 21.73
C THR A 295 9.54 -7.73 21.45
N LEU A 296 8.68 -7.32 20.53
CA LEU A 296 7.54 -8.10 20.08
C LEU A 296 7.99 -9.45 19.45
N TYR A 297 9.03 -9.42 18.59
CA TYR A 297 9.58 -10.62 17.98
C TYR A 297 9.96 -11.68 19.03
N ASN A 298 10.64 -11.29 20.10
CA ASN A 298 11.02 -12.22 21.14
C ASN A 298 9.81 -12.73 21.94
N ALA A 299 8.79 -11.90 22.19
CA ALA A 299 7.54 -12.37 22.81
C ALA A 299 6.82 -13.38 21.92
N VAL A 300 6.81 -13.17 20.60
CA VAL A 300 6.25 -14.08 19.58
C VAL A 300 7.01 -15.41 19.56
N LEU A 301 8.35 -15.38 19.65
CA LEU A 301 9.18 -16.58 19.77
C LEU A 301 8.83 -17.36 21.04
N MET A 302 8.68 -16.68 22.19
CA MET A 302 8.31 -17.32 23.46
C MET A 302 6.89 -17.93 23.43
N ALA A 303 5.99 -17.32 22.66
CA ALA A 303 4.65 -17.86 22.38
C ALA A 303 4.66 -18.99 21.32
N GLU A 304 5.79 -19.28 20.70
CA GLU A 304 5.99 -20.28 19.65
C GLU A 304 5.08 -20.07 18.41
N LEU A 305 4.73 -18.82 18.09
CA LEU A 305 3.97 -18.49 16.89
C LEU A 305 4.83 -18.54 15.63
N GLU A 306 4.20 -18.74 14.49
CA GLU A 306 4.86 -18.81 13.19
C GLU A 306 5.40 -17.43 12.75
N VAL A 307 6.71 -17.33 12.58
CA VAL A 307 7.35 -16.12 12.02
C VAL A 307 7.30 -16.19 10.50
N VAL A 308 6.58 -15.24 9.87
CA VAL A 308 6.39 -15.17 8.42
C VAL A 308 7.51 -14.36 7.76
N GLU A 309 7.86 -13.23 8.37
CA GLU A 309 8.92 -12.34 7.87
C GLU A 309 9.72 -11.77 9.03
N ARG A 310 11.03 -11.81 8.90
CA ARG A 310 11.97 -11.17 9.84
C ARG A 310 13.27 -10.81 9.14
N SER A 311 13.71 -9.59 9.31
CA SER A 311 15.02 -9.12 8.83
C SER A 311 15.90 -8.67 9.99
N PRO A 312 17.22 -8.98 9.99
CA PRO A 312 18.13 -8.42 10.96
C PRO A 312 18.42 -6.94 10.66
N HIS A 313 18.90 -6.22 11.69
CA HIS A 313 19.50 -4.91 11.46
C HIS A 313 20.80 -5.06 10.65
N SER A 314 21.20 -3.96 10.01
CA SER A 314 22.50 -3.90 9.34
C SER A 314 23.67 -3.92 10.32
N MET A 315 23.49 -3.46 11.55
CA MET A 315 24.48 -3.42 12.63
C MET A 315 23.90 -4.04 13.89
N MET A 316 24.78 -4.52 14.81
CA MET A 316 24.36 -5.05 16.10
C MET A 316 23.62 -3.99 16.91
N VAL A 317 22.53 -4.38 17.54
CA VAL A 317 21.78 -3.57 18.51
C VAL A 317 22.12 -4.02 19.93
N THR A 318 21.94 -3.15 20.92
CA THR A 318 22.37 -3.41 22.29
C THR A 318 21.26 -3.84 23.24
N TYR A 319 20.00 -3.82 22.78
CA TYR A 319 18.83 -4.11 23.62
C TYR A 319 18.34 -5.58 23.54
N VAL A 320 18.86 -6.37 22.60
CA VAL A 320 18.66 -7.82 22.49
C VAL A 320 19.99 -8.49 22.13
N GLN A 321 20.06 -9.82 22.28
CA GLN A 321 21.19 -10.61 21.83
C GLN A 321 21.27 -10.67 20.30
N GLU A 322 22.44 -10.98 19.78
CA GLU A 322 22.67 -11.15 18.34
C GLU A 322 21.72 -12.21 17.79
N SER A 323 21.16 -11.95 16.62
CA SER A 323 20.16 -12.77 15.93
C SER A 323 18.77 -12.84 16.61
N ALA A 324 18.56 -12.13 17.71
CA ALA A 324 17.26 -11.97 18.38
C ALA A 324 16.58 -10.62 18.09
N ASP A 325 17.06 -9.88 17.10
CA ASP A 325 16.50 -8.61 16.64
C ASP A 325 15.54 -8.78 15.44
N ALA A 326 14.67 -7.83 15.25
CA ALA A 326 13.81 -7.71 14.05
C ALA A 326 13.75 -6.24 13.62
N ALA A 327 14.32 -5.94 12.45
CA ALA A 327 14.38 -4.59 11.90
C ALA A 327 13.14 -4.29 11.07
N ILE A 328 12.65 -3.04 11.16
CA ILE A 328 11.61 -2.48 10.28
C ILE A 328 12.21 -1.34 9.48
N ALA A 329 11.95 -1.32 8.16
CA ALA A 329 12.38 -0.25 7.28
C ALA A 329 11.45 -0.14 6.05
N GLY A 330 10.45 0.71 6.14
CA GLY A 330 9.44 0.87 5.09
C GLY A 330 8.74 -0.45 4.76
N THR A 331 8.41 -0.65 3.49
CA THR A 331 7.72 -1.85 3.01
C THR A 331 8.67 -3.01 2.66
N TYR A 332 10.00 -2.78 2.70
CA TYR A 332 11.01 -3.78 2.28
C TYR A 332 11.64 -4.56 3.45
N LYS A 333 11.40 -4.15 4.70
CA LYS A 333 11.73 -4.90 5.91
C LYS A 333 10.60 -4.77 6.90
N ASP A 334 9.96 -5.87 7.20
CA ASP A 334 8.93 -5.94 8.22
C ASP A 334 9.19 -7.11 9.17
N PHE A 335 8.52 -7.07 10.30
CA PHE A 335 8.37 -8.22 11.16
C PHE A 335 6.90 -8.66 11.08
N LYS A 336 6.69 -9.84 10.48
CA LYS A 336 5.38 -10.47 10.34
C LYS A 336 5.36 -11.83 11.01
N PHE A 337 4.26 -12.10 11.69
CA PHE A 337 4.01 -13.41 12.28
C PHE A 337 2.52 -13.78 12.12
N LYS A 338 2.25 -15.06 12.18
CA LYS A 338 0.90 -15.59 12.01
C LYS A 338 0.44 -16.22 13.33
N ASN A 339 -0.82 -16.04 13.68
CA ASN A 339 -1.42 -16.87 14.70
C ASN A 339 -1.58 -18.29 14.16
N SER A 340 -0.62 -19.14 14.49
CA SER A 340 -0.55 -20.54 14.09
C SER A 340 -1.26 -21.47 15.08
N THR A 341 -1.93 -20.92 16.10
CA THR A 341 -2.71 -21.70 17.08
C THR A 341 -4.15 -21.92 16.59
N ASN A 342 -4.91 -22.73 17.31
CA ASN A 342 -6.32 -23.02 17.01
C ASN A 342 -7.30 -22.10 17.77
N ALA A 343 -6.79 -21.10 18.50
CA ALA A 343 -7.59 -20.15 19.28
C ALA A 343 -7.10 -18.71 19.01
N PRO A 344 -7.93 -17.68 19.27
CA PRO A 344 -7.48 -16.29 19.20
C PRO A 344 -6.31 -16.03 20.17
N ILE A 345 -5.46 -15.07 19.82
CA ILE A 345 -4.44 -14.52 20.70
C ILE A 345 -4.67 -13.04 20.92
N TYR A 346 -4.22 -12.53 22.07
CA TYR A 346 -4.26 -11.12 22.41
C TYR A 346 -2.83 -10.62 22.69
N ILE A 347 -2.49 -9.49 22.13
CA ILE A 347 -1.19 -8.85 22.31
C ILE A 347 -1.36 -7.66 23.26
N GLU A 348 -0.71 -7.73 24.42
CA GLU A 348 -0.58 -6.60 25.33
C GLU A 348 0.81 -5.97 25.16
N GLY A 349 0.84 -4.68 24.84
CA GLY A 349 2.07 -3.92 24.66
C GLY A 349 2.09 -2.65 25.50
N TYR A 350 3.02 -2.53 26.45
CA TYR A 350 3.11 -1.36 27.32
C TYR A 350 4.54 -1.00 27.72
N THR A 351 4.67 0.18 28.30
CA THR A 351 5.94 0.65 28.87
C THR A 351 5.80 1.00 30.33
N THR A 352 6.88 0.85 31.10
CA THR A 352 6.93 1.19 32.52
C THR A 352 7.62 2.54 32.74
N ASP A 353 7.41 3.15 33.94
CA ASP A 353 8.15 4.34 34.36
C ASP A 353 9.66 4.11 34.43
N GLY A 354 10.08 2.85 34.66
CA GLY A 354 11.48 2.40 34.62
C GLY A 354 12.07 2.34 33.21
N LYS A 355 11.39 2.82 32.18
CA LYS A 355 11.76 2.77 30.77
C LYS A 355 12.04 1.34 30.28
N GLN A 356 11.13 0.43 30.54
CA GLN A 356 11.09 -0.90 29.94
C GLN A 356 9.88 -0.96 29.02
N ILE A 357 10.03 -1.60 27.87
CA ILE A 357 8.94 -1.99 26.99
C ILE A 357 8.73 -3.50 27.15
N ILE A 358 7.48 -3.90 27.30
CA ILE A 358 7.04 -5.28 27.55
C ILE A 358 5.97 -5.64 26.53
N PHE A 359 6.08 -6.83 25.96
CA PHE A 359 4.99 -7.49 25.22
C PHE A 359 4.65 -8.80 25.88
N ASN A 360 3.35 -9.00 26.09
CA ASN A 360 2.76 -10.24 26.55
C ASN A 360 1.82 -10.76 25.47
N ILE A 361 1.87 -12.04 25.16
CA ILE A 361 0.98 -12.70 24.22
C ILE A 361 0.13 -13.70 25.02
N TYR A 362 -1.17 -13.46 25.04
CA TYR A 362 -2.14 -14.32 25.72
C TYR A 362 -2.90 -15.16 24.70
N GLY A 363 -3.32 -16.36 25.09
CA GLY A 363 -4.09 -17.30 24.28
C GLY A 363 -4.55 -18.50 25.09
N GLU A 364 -4.76 -19.63 24.44
CA GLU A 364 -5.06 -20.92 25.04
C GLU A 364 -3.77 -21.74 25.13
N GLU A 365 -3.32 -22.06 26.36
CA GLU A 365 -2.12 -22.87 26.54
C GLU A 365 -2.43 -24.34 26.27
N THR A 366 -1.78 -24.88 25.25
CA THR A 366 -1.93 -26.27 24.83
C THR A 366 -0.65 -27.11 24.96
N ARG A 367 0.46 -26.45 25.35
CA ARG A 367 1.75 -27.11 25.53
C ARG A 367 1.78 -27.86 26.83
N PRO A 368 2.41 -29.05 26.89
CA PRO A 368 2.57 -29.81 28.15
C PRO A 368 3.29 -28.99 29.23
N SER A 369 2.83 -29.06 30.46
CA SER A 369 3.35 -28.27 31.60
C SER A 369 4.81 -28.58 31.95
N ASN A 370 5.30 -29.80 31.64
CA ASN A 370 6.67 -30.23 31.84
C ASN A 370 7.61 -29.84 30.66
N ARG A 371 7.07 -29.16 29.61
CA ARG A 371 7.82 -28.70 28.46
C ARG A 371 8.21 -27.23 28.64
N THR A 372 9.48 -26.93 28.46
CA THR A 372 10.00 -25.55 28.46
C THR A 372 10.84 -25.29 27.22
N ILE A 373 10.90 -24.03 26.81
CA ILE A 373 11.71 -23.58 25.67
C ILE A 373 12.72 -22.52 26.11
N LYS A 374 13.83 -22.46 25.41
CA LYS A 374 14.84 -21.43 25.56
C LYS A 374 15.35 -21.03 24.20
N TYR A 375 15.62 -19.74 24.02
CA TYR A 375 16.31 -19.24 22.84
C TYR A 375 17.74 -18.84 23.21
N THR A 376 18.70 -19.40 22.48
CA THR A 376 20.13 -19.18 22.69
C THR A 376 20.76 -18.69 21.40
N ASN A 377 21.57 -17.63 21.49
CA ASN A 377 22.34 -17.18 20.35
C ASN A 377 23.72 -17.86 20.32
N LYS A 378 24.25 -18.03 19.11
CA LYS A 378 25.59 -18.51 18.85
C LYS A 378 26.30 -17.52 17.93
N VAL A 379 27.31 -16.84 18.46
CA VAL A 379 28.20 -16.01 17.66
C VAL A 379 29.15 -16.93 16.88
N ILE A 380 29.11 -16.84 15.54
CA ILE A 380 29.89 -17.66 14.63
C ILE A 380 31.21 -16.97 14.29
N GLU A 381 31.14 -15.65 14.04
CA GLU A 381 32.31 -14.87 13.62
C GLU A 381 32.18 -13.43 14.10
N VAL A 382 33.27 -12.83 14.56
CA VAL A 382 33.35 -11.39 14.83
C VAL A 382 34.48 -10.82 14.01
N THR A 383 34.21 -9.79 13.22
CA THR A 383 35.24 -9.02 12.50
C THR A 383 35.43 -7.69 13.21
N PRO A 384 36.56 -7.43 13.85
CA PRO A 384 36.81 -6.20 14.61
C PRO A 384 36.80 -4.98 13.70
N ALA A 385 36.22 -3.87 14.19
CA ALA A 385 36.31 -2.57 13.55
C ALA A 385 37.74 -1.99 13.68
N ALA A 386 38.29 -1.56 12.57
CA ALA A 386 39.58 -0.82 12.57
C ALA A 386 39.31 0.69 12.76
N THR A 387 40.35 1.39 13.25
CA THR A 387 40.36 2.87 13.21
C THR A 387 41.01 3.32 11.91
N GLN A 388 40.37 4.25 11.23
CA GLN A 388 40.87 4.91 10.02
C GLN A 388 40.96 6.41 10.29
N LEU A 389 42.13 6.99 10.05
CA LEU A 389 42.33 8.44 10.10
C LEU A 389 42.13 9.01 8.72
N VAL A 390 41.45 10.15 8.64
CA VAL A 390 41.10 10.79 7.39
C VAL A 390 41.46 12.28 7.43
N ALA A 391 42.15 12.76 6.42
CA ALA A 391 42.41 14.17 6.23
C ALA A 391 41.17 14.87 5.63
N ASP A 392 40.76 15.97 6.24
CA ASP A 392 39.66 16.82 5.76
C ASP A 392 40.21 18.18 5.31
N PRO A 393 40.37 18.41 4.00
CA PRO A 393 40.95 19.65 3.47
C PRO A 393 40.00 20.84 3.60
N GLU A 394 38.72 20.65 3.87
CA GLU A 394 37.74 21.73 4.04
C GLU A 394 37.78 22.31 5.47
N GLN A 395 38.32 21.55 6.42
CA GLN A 395 38.39 21.94 7.83
C GLN A 395 39.76 22.45 8.25
N GLY A 396 39.77 23.46 9.13
CA GLY A 396 41.01 24.03 9.70
C GLY A 396 41.74 23.08 10.62
N ILE A 397 43.07 23.29 10.75
CA ILE A 397 43.91 22.57 11.75
C ILE A 397 43.31 22.79 13.14
N GLY A 398 43.19 21.70 13.92
CA GLY A 398 42.53 21.67 15.23
C GLY A 398 41.11 21.08 15.17
N TYR A 399 40.48 21.02 13.99
CA TYR A 399 39.21 20.28 13.79
C TYR A 399 39.47 18.78 13.94
N ARG A 400 38.59 18.13 14.71
CA ARG A 400 38.56 16.68 14.85
C ARG A 400 37.15 16.19 15.03
N LEU A 401 36.70 15.27 14.15
CA LEU A 401 35.42 14.57 14.24
C LEU A 401 35.68 13.08 14.35
N VAL A 402 34.92 12.40 15.21
CA VAL A 402 34.99 10.96 15.36
C VAL A 402 33.62 10.35 15.04
N GLU A 403 33.60 9.50 14.05
CA GLU A 403 32.45 8.61 13.77
C GLU A 403 32.77 7.23 14.40
N SER A 404 31.86 6.76 15.24
CA SER A 404 32.05 5.46 15.93
C SER A 404 32.00 4.29 14.95
N GLY A 405 32.89 3.33 15.11
CA GLY A 405 32.85 2.06 14.39
C GLY A 405 32.04 1.00 15.12
N HIS A 406 31.65 -0.04 14.37
CA HIS A 406 30.95 -1.22 14.88
C HIS A 406 31.57 -2.48 14.30
N ASN A 407 31.80 -3.49 15.16
CA ASN A 407 32.26 -4.78 14.69
C ASN A 407 31.27 -5.44 13.76
N GLY A 408 31.74 -6.09 12.73
CA GLY A 408 30.95 -7.06 11.97
C GLY A 408 30.71 -8.31 12.79
N CYS A 409 29.54 -8.94 12.64
CA CYS A 409 29.20 -10.14 13.38
C CYS A 409 28.31 -11.07 12.57
N LYS A 410 28.61 -12.37 12.56
CA LYS A 410 27.71 -13.41 12.08
C LYS A 410 27.22 -14.20 13.30
N ALA A 411 25.92 -14.31 13.43
CA ALA A 411 25.30 -15.02 14.56
C ALA A 411 24.09 -15.84 14.10
N GLU A 412 23.77 -16.84 14.89
CA GLU A 412 22.61 -17.73 14.70
C GLU A 412 21.80 -17.76 15.99
N LEU A 413 20.48 -17.90 15.88
CA LEU A 413 19.56 -18.10 16.99
C LEU A 413 19.03 -19.52 16.97
N TYR A 414 19.06 -20.21 18.10
CA TYR A 414 18.58 -21.56 18.28
C TYR A 414 17.41 -21.60 19.27
N LYS A 415 16.41 -22.40 18.96
CA LYS A 415 15.35 -22.80 19.87
C LYS A 415 15.70 -24.13 20.47
N GLU A 416 15.80 -24.18 21.77
CA GLU A 416 16.03 -25.40 22.56
C GLU A 416 14.74 -25.79 23.27
N VAL A 417 14.33 -27.06 23.12
CA VAL A 417 13.14 -27.62 23.77
C VAL A 417 13.58 -28.59 24.83
N TYR A 418 13.06 -28.41 26.03
CA TYR A 418 13.31 -29.28 27.17
C TYR A 418 12.01 -29.93 27.64
N VAL A 419 12.07 -31.21 28.03
CA VAL A 419 10.99 -31.93 28.70
C VAL A 419 11.55 -32.51 29.99
N ASP A 420 10.89 -32.22 31.10
CA ASP A 420 11.38 -32.58 32.44
C ASP A 420 12.82 -32.12 32.71
N GLY A 421 13.21 -30.97 32.15
CA GLY A 421 14.54 -30.41 32.25
C GLY A 421 15.62 -31.05 31.35
N VAL A 422 15.26 -32.05 30.54
CA VAL A 422 16.17 -32.70 29.60
C VAL A 422 15.99 -32.12 28.20
N LEU A 423 17.12 -31.70 27.57
CA LEU A 423 17.13 -31.19 26.20
C LEU A 423 16.65 -32.26 25.21
N GLN A 424 15.60 -31.98 24.47
CA GLN A 424 15.01 -32.87 23.45
C GLN A 424 15.44 -32.46 22.04
N SER A 425 15.47 -31.15 21.75
CA SER A 425 15.88 -30.65 20.43
C SER A 425 16.55 -29.29 20.57
N SER A 426 17.43 -29.00 19.61
CA SER A 426 18.05 -27.68 19.41
C SER A 426 18.04 -27.38 17.92
N GLU A 427 17.20 -26.43 17.49
CA GLU A 427 16.97 -26.12 16.09
C GLU A 427 17.31 -24.67 15.80
N ARG A 428 18.01 -24.42 14.68
CA ARG A 428 18.30 -23.06 14.26
C ARG A 428 17.05 -22.36 13.74
N VAL A 429 16.67 -21.27 14.40
CA VAL A 429 15.50 -20.43 14.03
C VAL A 429 15.88 -19.47 12.90
N ASN A 430 17.04 -18.80 13.04
CA ASN A 430 17.50 -17.84 12.05
C ASN A 430 19.02 -17.65 12.08
N LYS A 431 19.52 -16.86 11.13
CA LYS A 431 20.89 -16.37 11.06
C LYS A 431 20.90 -14.87 10.76
N SER A 432 21.90 -14.17 11.23
CA SER A 432 22.11 -12.74 11.00
C SER A 432 23.55 -12.45 10.60
N ASN A 433 23.71 -11.45 9.74
CA ASN A 433 24.99 -10.94 9.32
C ASN A 433 25.00 -9.42 9.52
N TYR A 434 25.68 -8.97 10.56
CA TYR A 434 25.84 -7.55 10.88
C TYR A 434 27.08 -7.00 10.20
N GLN A 435 26.91 -5.87 9.53
CA GLN A 435 27.96 -5.25 8.75
C GLN A 435 29.02 -4.61 9.64
N LEU A 436 30.26 -4.70 9.20
CA LEU A 436 31.38 -3.97 9.75
C LEU A 436 31.28 -2.48 9.37
N SER A 437 31.52 -1.60 10.33
CA SER A 437 31.77 -0.18 10.10
C SER A 437 33.05 0.24 10.86
N ASN A 438 34.05 0.76 10.16
CA ASN A 438 35.27 1.23 10.79
C ASN A 438 35.00 2.52 11.57
N ARG A 439 35.79 2.71 12.64
CA ARG A 439 35.84 3.99 13.35
C ARG A 439 36.62 4.98 12.48
N MET A 440 36.00 6.10 12.11
CA MET A 440 36.59 7.14 11.29
C MET A 440 36.96 8.33 12.15
N VAL A 441 38.19 8.81 12.05
CA VAL A 441 38.67 10.02 12.75
C VAL A 441 39.11 11.02 11.70
N TYR A 442 38.34 12.07 11.52
CA TYR A 442 38.61 13.13 10.57
C TYR A 442 39.44 14.22 11.24
N TYR A 443 40.51 14.68 10.60
CA TYR A 443 41.35 15.77 11.02
C TYR A 443 41.34 16.88 9.94
N GLY A 444 41.03 18.11 10.34
CA GLY A 444 41.15 19.27 9.46
C GLY A 444 42.61 19.56 9.16
N ILE A 445 42.93 19.70 7.87
CA ILE A 445 44.31 19.92 7.40
C ILE A 445 44.51 21.29 6.74
N ASN A 446 43.49 22.15 6.70
CA ASN A 446 43.56 23.46 6.13
C ASN A 446 44.22 24.47 7.08
N GLY A 447 45.42 24.95 6.76
CA GLY A 447 46.18 25.92 7.60
C GLY A 447 47.66 25.98 7.27
N ASP A 448 48.50 26.12 8.30
CA ASP A 448 49.94 26.18 8.13
C ASP A 448 50.48 24.96 7.35
N PRO A 449 51.20 25.15 6.23
CA PRO A 449 51.63 24.05 5.36
C PRO A 449 52.54 23.01 6.08
N PHE A 450 53.36 23.46 7.04
CA PHE A 450 54.26 22.56 7.74
C PHE A 450 53.48 21.66 8.74
N VAL A 451 52.57 22.24 9.50
CA VAL A 451 51.71 21.50 10.43
C VAL A 451 50.78 20.59 9.62
N SER A 452 50.21 21.05 8.51
CA SER A 452 49.39 20.23 7.62
C SER A 452 50.14 19.00 7.10
N ALA A 453 51.38 19.16 6.64
CA ALA A 453 52.20 18.06 6.15
C ALA A 453 52.52 17.02 7.25
N GLN A 454 52.83 17.50 8.46
CA GLN A 454 53.05 16.61 9.61
C GLN A 454 51.77 15.85 10.00
N LEU A 455 50.64 16.53 10.01
CA LEU A 455 49.37 15.92 10.34
C LEU A 455 48.97 14.85 9.30
N GLN A 456 49.16 15.14 8.01
CA GLN A 456 48.94 14.16 6.93
C GLN A 456 49.88 12.95 7.07
N ASN A 457 51.13 13.12 7.54
CA ASN A 457 52.04 12.01 7.80
C ASN A 457 51.53 11.11 8.95
N TYR A 458 51.06 11.69 10.07
CA TYR A 458 50.47 10.90 11.16
C TYR A 458 49.20 10.15 10.69
N ILE A 459 48.36 10.83 9.86
CA ILE A 459 47.16 10.20 9.27
C ILE A 459 47.56 9.01 8.39
N ALA A 460 48.55 9.17 7.51
CA ALA A 460 49.03 8.10 6.63
C ALA A 460 49.64 6.90 7.41
N LEU A 461 50.26 7.16 8.55
CA LEU A 461 50.81 6.12 9.44
C LEU A 461 49.77 5.49 10.39
N GLY A 462 48.55 6.05 10.44
CA GLY A 462 47.52 5.62 11.40
C GLY A 462 47.83 5.99 12.85
N ASP A 463 48.75 6.94 13.08
CA ASP A 463 49.16 7.39 14.40
C ASP A 463 48.18 8.46 14.95
N GLU A 464 47.09 8.00 15.56
CA GLU A 464 46.09 8.87 16.19
C GLU A 464 46.70 9.67 17.38
N ALA A 465 47.62 9.08 18.11
CA ALA A 465 48.25 9.75 19.25
C ALA A 465 49.14 10.92 18.81
N GLY A 466 49.98 10.73 17.78
CA GLY A 466 50.79 11.78 17.17
C GLY A 466 49.95 12.89 16.54
N ALA A 467 48.84 12.51 15.83
CA ALA A 467 47.94 13.48 15.28
C ALA A 467 47.23 14.33 16.35
N ASN A 468 46.78 13.71 17.45
CA ASN A 468 46.14 14.41 18.57
C ASN A 468 47.12 15.36 19.26
N ALA A 469 48.35 14.90 19.55
CA ALA A 469 49.38 15.73 20.18
C ALA A 469 49.71 16.98 19.32
N LEU A 470 49.79 16.81 18.02
CA LEU A 470 50.09 17.91 17.09
C LEU A 470 49.00 19.01 17.08
N ILE A 471 47.72 18.66 17.28
CA ILE A 471 46.62 19.63 17.32
C ILE A 471 46.26 20.07 18.75
N GLY A 472 47.06 19.70 19.77
CA GLY A 472 46.88 20.12 21.15
C GLY A 472 45.77 19.39 21.90
N ARG A 473 45.50 18.14 21.59
CA ARG A 473 44.52 17.26 22.24
C ARG A 473 45.10 16.04 22.87
#